data_5009fc01cddb10fcf54791cac8637fa2
#
_entry.id   5009fc01cddb10fcf54791cac8637fa2
#
_cell.length_a   1.000
_cell.length_b   1.000
_cell.length_c   1.000
_cell.angle_alpha   90.00
_cell.angle_beta   90.00
_cell.angle_gamma   90.00
#
_symmetry.space_group_name_H-M   'P 1'
#
loop_
_entity.id
_entity.type
_entity.pdbx_description
1 polymer ?
#
loop_
_entity_poly.entity_id
_entity_poly.type
_entity_poly.pdbx_seq_one_letter_code
_entity_poly.pdbx_strand_id
1 'polypeptide(L)'
;PETVLAFLERCPEAVLKEHPLTILVLMRRMFTWRQIPKMMALKGLLEDAIRTHPEWSEEERGNLLGERDLILSFLMYNDITEMSRLHRSASAQMSRPAVSIRNEGSWTFGSPSVLMMFHRTPGTLEKELAEMNDCMPHYYKLTQGHGQGAELVMSSEAAFLQGRFADTSILLERAYARIAENGQENIALCCDFLERRLSLCADTQERYSFAQKRKELMQSHNTMWLHIFESICAYYSALVGQPEQVPALFRTHQLAAVNFLAPCRPMMELIENQVYLAQGAYAKVIGRSEGLLHLCQGMHYALAELHIRIQTAAAYAMLDKGTEAKPLL
;
A
#
# COMPACT_ATOMS: atom_id res chain seq x y z
N PRO A 1 -13.65 15.76 6.63
CA PRO A 1 -14.60 14.97 5.81
C PRO A 1 -16.05 15.42 5.99
N GLU A 2 -16.55 15.54 7.22
CA GLU A 2 -17.96 15.80 7.55
C GLU A 2 -18.53 17.03 6.87
N THR A 3 -17.82 18.16 6.89
CA THR A 3 -18.23 19.39 6.24
C THR A 3 -18.44 19.22 4.74
N VAL A 4 -17.51 18.52 4.06
CA VAL A 4 -17.60 18.29 2.60
C VAL A 4 -18.74 17.31 2.30
N LEU A 5 -18.96 16.29 3.12
CA LEU A 5 -20.07 15.36 2.98
C LEU A 5 -21.42 16.08 3.12
N ALA A 6 -21.54 16.96 4.12
CA ALA A 6 -22.77 17.75 4.33
C ALA A 6 -23.03 18.75 3.18
N PHE A 7 -21.98 19.34 2.60
CA PHE A 7 -22.14 20.16 1.39
C PHE A 7 -22.56 19.34 0.18
N LEU A 8 -21.94 18.18 -0.03
CA LEU A 8 -22.27 17.30 -1.14
C LEU A 8 -23.75 16.84 -1.11
N GLU A 9 -24.28 16.56 0.08
CA GLU A 9 -25.67 16.17 0.27
C GLU A 9 -26.69 17.28 -0.06
N ARG A 10 -26.26 18.53 -0.03
CA ARG A 10 -27.09 19.71 -0.33
C ARG A 10 -26.85 20.29 -1.73
N CYS A 11 -25.75 19.89 -2.38
CA CYS A 11 -25.38 20.40 -3.69
C CYS A 11 -26.30 19.77 -4.75
N PRO A 12 -27.00 20.56 -5.56
CA PRO A 12 -27.80 20.03 -6.67
C PRO A 12 -26.90 19.30 -7.68
N GLU A 13 -27.35 18.13 -8.14
CA GLU A 13 -26.60 17.36 -9.15
C GLU A 13 -26.33 18.16 -10.43
N ALA A 14 -27.27 19.01 -10.85
CA ALA A 14 -27.08 19.88 -12.00
C ALA A 14 -25.88 20.81 -11.87
N VAL A 15 -25.61 21.33 -10.66
CA VAL A 15 -24.42 22.16 -10.39
C VAL A 15 -23.15 21.33 -10.47
N LEU A 16 -23.17 20.10 -9.93
CA LEU A 16 -21.99 19.22 -10.01
C LEU A 16 -21.68 18.83 -11.45
N LYS A 17 -22.67 18.60 -12.30
CA LYS A 17 -22.48 18.25 -13.72
C LYS A 17 -21.77 19.34 -14.52
N GLU A 18 -21.97 20.62 -14.17
CA GLU A 18 -21.22 21.74 -14.75
C GLU A 18 -19.74 21.80 -14.30
N HIS A 19 -19.35 20.98 -13.29
CA HIS A 19 -18.02 21.00 -12.70
C HIS A 19 -17.37 19.61 -12.64
N PRO A 20 -17.11 18.95 -13.78
CA PRO A 20 -16.66 17.55 -13.84
C PRO A 20 -15.32 17.31 -13.12
N LEU A 21 -14.40 18.28 -13.11
CA LEU A 21 -13.14 18.18 -12.37
C LEU A 21 -13.39 18.12 -10.86
N THR A 22 -14.40 18.83 -10.36
CA THR A 22 -14.80 18.73 -8.95
C THR A 22 -15.32 17.35 -8.62
N ILE A 23 -16.08 16.72 -9.53
CA ILE A 23 -16.56 15.34 -9.35
C ILE A 23 -15.39 14.38 -9.22
N LEU A 24 -14.36 14.48 -10.08
CA LEU A 24 -13.15 13.63 -10.00
C LEU A 24 -12.43 13.79 -8.66
N VAL A 25 -12.21 15.03 -8.21
CA VAL A 25 -11.60 15.30 -6.92
C VAL A 25 -12.42 14.70 -5.77
N LEU A 26 -13.74 14.86 -5.81
CA LEU A 26 -14.64 14.28 -4.82
C LEU A 26 -14.62 12.75 -4.85
N MET A 27 -14.61 12.10 -6.03
CA MET A 27 -14.49 10.65 -6.15
C MET A 27 -13.22 10.16 -5.45
N ARG A 28 -12.07 10.80 -5.71
CA ARG A 28 -10.80 10.46 -5.07
C ARG A 28 -10.85 10.64 -3.54
N ARG A 29 -11.52 11.68 -3.04
CA ARG A 29 -11.73 11.92 -1.61
C ARG A 29 -12.67 10.89 -0.99
N MET A 30 -13.76 10.53 -1.67
CA MET A 30 -14.68 9.48 -1.20
C MET A 30 -13.97 8.15 -1.03
N PHE A 31 -13.06 7.78 -1.94
CA PHE A 31 -12.20 6.61 -1.77
C PHE A 31 -11.39 6.71 -0.48
N THR A 32 -10.66 7.81 -0.28
CA THR A 32 -9.81 8.02 0.92
C THR A 32 -10.63 7.99 2.22
N TRP A 33 -11.87 8.46 2.19
CA TRP A 33 -12.78 8.48 3.34
C TRP A 33 -13.65 7.23 3.46
N ARG A 34 -13.35 6.18 2.68
CA ARG A 34 -14.09 4.89 2.67
C ARG A 34 -15.58 5.04 2.35
N GLN A 35 -15.94 6.07 1.61
CA GLN A 35 -17.33 6.34 1.15
C GLN A 35 -17.53 5.77 -0.26
N ILE A 36 -17.27 4.45 -0.44
CA ILE A 36 -17.32 3.80 -1.76
C ILE A 36 -18.68 3.93 -2.44
N PRO A 37 -19.83 3.79 -1.76
CA PRO A 37 -21.13 4.04 -2.41
C PRO A 37 -21.28 5.45 -2.96
N LYS A 38 -20.82 6.48 -2.23
CA LYS A 38 -20.84 7.87 -2.70
C LYS A 38 -19.86 8.10 -3.86
N MET A 39 -18.69 7.43 -3.84
CA MET A 39 -17.76 7.45 -4.97
C MET A 39 -18.41 6.89 -6.24
N MET A 40 -19.13 5.77 -6.14
CA MET A 40 -19.80 5.16 -7.28
C MET A 40 -20.99 6.00 -7.79
N ALA A 41 -21.72 6.68 -6.92
CA ALA A 41 -22.75 7.64 -7.32
C ALA A 41 -22.13 8.82 -8.09
N LEU A 42 -21.02 9.38 -7.61
CA LEU A 42 -20.28 10.45 -8.30
C LEU A 42 -19.74 9.99 -9.67
N LYS A 43 -19.26 8.73 -9.77
CA LYS A 43 -18.89 8.14 -11.07
C LYS A 43 -20.07 8.17 -12.05
N GLY A 44 -21.25 7.72 -11.64
CA GLY A 44 -22.45 7.76 -12.47
C GLY A 44 -22.81 9.19 -12.90
N LEU A 45 -22.70 10.16 -11.97
CA LEU A 45 -22.94 11.57 -12.25
C LEU A 45 -21.95 12.16 -13.27
N LEU A 46 -20.66 11.77 -13.19
CA LEU A 46 -19.63 12.17 -14.16
C LEU A 46 -19.95 11.62 -15.57
N GLU A 47 -20.30 10.34 -15.66
CA GLU A 47 -20.65 9.68 -16.93
C GLU A 47 -21.89 10.30 -17.55
N ASP A 48 -22.87 10.67 -16.73
CA ASP A 48 -24.06 11.37 -17.17
C ASP A 48 -23.74 12.80 -17.64
N ALA A 49 -22.90 13.53 -16.93
CA ALA A 49 -22.41 14.85 -17.33
C ALA A 49 -21.74 14.80 -18.71
N ILE A 50 -20.80 13.83 -18.92
CA ILE A 50 -20.11 13.66 -20.19
C ILE A 50 -21.13 13.38 -21.35
N ARG A 51 -22.18 12.62 -21.07
CA ARG A 51 -23.20 12.27 -22.04
C ARG A 51 -24.10 13.46 -22.39
N THR A 52 -24.39 14.32 -21.42
CA THR A 52 -25.34 15.45 -21.57
C THR A 52 -24.70 16.76 -22.04
N HIS A 53 -23.36 16.80 -22.15
CA HIS A 53 -22.59 17.96 -22.63
C HIS A 53 -21.89 17.64 -23.97
N PRO A 54 -22.64 17.59 -25.09
CA PRO A 54 -22.04 17.25 -26.39
C PRO A 54 -21.06 18.30 -26.92
N GLU A 55 -21.08 19.53 -26.36
CA GLU A 55 -20.16 20.63 -26.70
C GLU A 55 -18.72 20.41 -26.18
N TRP A 56 -18.51 19.53 -25.20
CA TRP A 56 -17.14 19.20 -24.78
C TRP A 56 -16.39 18.46 -25.88
N SER A 57 -15.14 18.84 -26.09
CA SER A 57 -14.28 18.21 -27.09
C SER A 57 -14.02 16.73 -26.77
N GLU A 58 -13.61 15.96 -27.78
CA GLU A 58 -13.19 14.57 -27.58
C GLU A 58 -12.02 14.47 -26.60
N GLU A 59 -11.10 15.45 -26.66
CA GLU A 59 -9.96 15.53 -25.75
C GLU A 59 -10.40 15.74 -24.29
N GLU A 60 -11.33 16.66 -24.03
CA GLU A 60 -11.86 16.90 -22.68
C GLU A 60 -12.58 15.67 -22.15
N ARG A 61 -13.42 15.02 -22.94
CA ARG A 61 -14.10 13.78 -22.57
C ARG A 61 -13.09 12.66 -22.28
N GLY A 62 -12.06 12.52 -23.13
CA GLY A 62 -10.99 11.55 -22.95
C GLY A 62 -10.23 11.78 -21.64
N ASN A 63 -9.90 13.03 -21.33
CA ASN A 63 -9.25 13.40 -20.06
C ASN A 63 -10.11 13.05 -18.84
N LEU A 64 -11.43 13.32 -18.89
CA LEU A 64 -12.35 13.01 -17.79
C LEU A 64 -12.52 11.50 -17.59
N LEU A 65 -12.70 10.74 -18.67
CA LEU A 65 -12.86 9.29 -18.63
C LEU A 65 -11.57 8.59 -18.20
N GLY A 66 -10.42 9.03 -18.71
CA GLY A 66 -9.13 8.48 -18.32
C GLY A 66 -8.82 8.74 -16.84
N GLU A 67 -9.07 9.94 -16.34
CA GLU A 67 -8.85 10.25 -14.91
C GLU A 67 -9.84 9.50 -14.01
N ARG A 68 -11.08 9.26 -14.46
CA ARG A 68 -12.03 8.34 -13.81
C ARG A 68 -11.41 6.94 -13.68
N ASP A 69 -10.81 6.41 -14.75
CA ASP A 69 -10.19 5.08 -14.76
C ASP A 69 -9.01 5.01 -13.80
N LEU A 70 -8.17 6.05 -13.71
CA LEU A 70 -7.11 6.15 -12.70
C LEU A 70 -7.66 6.10 -11.27
N ILE A 71 -8.76 6.81 -11.00
CA ILE A 71 -9.38 6.78 -9.66
C ILE A 71 -9.97 5.40 -9.36
N LEU A 72 -10.59 4.75 -10.34
CA LEU A 72 -11.13 3.39 -10.19
C LEU A 72 -10.04 2.35 -9.95
N SER A 73 -8.82 2.56 -10.46
CA SER A 73 -7.70 1.64 -10.23
C SER A 73 -7.36 1.48 -8.74
N PHE A 74 -7.64 2.48 -7.90
CA PHE A 74 -7.46 2.37 -6.45
C PHE A 74 -8.39 1.34 -5.79
N LEU A 75 -9.54 1.03 -6.40
CA LEU A 75 -10.43 -0.03 -5.92
C LEU A 75 -9.84 -1.42 -6.17
N MET A 76 -8.97 -1.54 -7.16
CA MET A 76 -8.29 -2.79 -7.51
C MET A 76 -7.03 -3.05 -6.68
N TYR A 77 -6.69 -2.23 -5.74
CA TYR A 77 -5.51 -1.99 -4.91
C TYR A 77 -4.40 -3.06 -4.94
N ASN A 78 -4.68 -4.34 -5.08
CA ASN A 78 -3.68 -5.41 -5.21
C ASN A 78 -3.91 -6.33 -6.42
N ASP A 79 -4.84 -6.01 -7.31
CA ASP A 79 -5.01 -6.70 -8.58
C ASP A 79 -4.24 -5.96 -9.67
N ILE A 80 -2.96 -6.29 -9.82
CA ILE A 80 -2.08 -5.58 -10.76
C ILE A 80 -2.55 -5.73 -12.22
N THR A 81 -3.22 -6.82 -12.58
CA THR A 81 -3.75 -7.02 -13.92
C THR A 81 -4.89 -6.04 -14.22
N GLU A 82 -5.84 -5.89 -13.28
CA GLU A 82 -6.93 -4.93 -13.44
C GLU A 82 -6.46 -3.47 -13.30
N MET A 83 -5.52 -3.20 -12.39
CA MET A 83 -4.87 -1.88 -12.32
C MET A 83 -4.21 -1.51 -13.63
N SER A 84 -3.43 -2.42 -14.21
CA SER A 84 -2.75 -2.24 -15.50
C SER A 84 -3.72 -1.92 -16.62
N ARG A 85 -4.83 -2.65 -16.71
CA ARG A 85 -5.89 -2.39 -17.69
C ARG A 85 -6.41 -0.96 -17.59
N LEU A 86 -6.68 -0.49 -16.36
CA LEU A 86 -7.17 0.86 -16.10
C LEU A 86 -6.10 1.94 -16.36
N HIS A 87 -4.84 1.69 -16.00
CA HIS A 87 -3.73 2.61 -16.27
C HIS A 87 -3.48 2.77 -17.77
N ARG A 88 -3.51 1.68 -18.56
CA ARG A 88 -3.38 1.73 -20.01
C ARG A 88 -4.57 2.44 -20.65
N SER A 89 -5.80 2.16 -20.20
CA SER A 89 -7.01 2.85 -20.65
C SER A 89 -6.89 4.37 -20.42
N ALA A 90 -6.48 4.78 -19.22
CA ALA A 90 -6.26 6.17 -18.90
C ALA A 90 -5.16 6.79 -19.78
N SER A 91 -4.03 6.11 -19.95
CA SER A 91 -2.91 6.59 -20.77
C SER A 91 -3.27 6.76 -22.23
N ALA A 92 -4.19 5.97 -22.76
CA ALA A 92 -4.67 6.09 -24.12
C ALA A 92 -5.64 7.27 -24.34
N GLN A 93 -6.31 7.71 -23.28
CA GLN A 93 -7.36 8.73 -23.33
C GLN A 93 -6.89 10.12 -22.89
N MET A 94 -5.92 10.19 -21.97
CA MET A 94 -5.51 11.46 -21.35
C MET A 94 -4.36 12.13 -22.08
N SER A 95 -4.54 13.42 -22.36
CA SER A 95 -3.50 14.31 -22.89
C SER A 95 -2.84 15.18 -21.81
N ARG A 96 -3.41 15.24 -20.59
CA ARG A 96 -2.91 15.99 -19.46
C ARG A 96 -2.73 15.13 -18.21
N PRO A 97 -1.93 15.57 -17.23
CA PRO A 97 -1.88 14.93 -15.92
C PRO A 97 -3.23 14.99 -15.18
N ALA A 98 -3.45 14.02 -14.29
CA ALA A 98 -4.60 13.98 -13.40
C ALA A 98 -4.62 15.17 -12.44
N VAL A 99 -5.80 15.73 -12.19
CA VAL A 99 -5.98 16.83 -11.22
C VAL A 99 -6.34 16.33 -9.82
N SER A 100 -6.93 15.15 -9.74
CA SER A 100 -7.43 14.54 -8.48
C SER A 100 -6.37 13.74 -7.72
N ILE A 101 -5.24 13.39 -8.36
CA ILE A 101 -4.17 12.58 -7.79
C ILE A 101 -2.93 13.45 -7.66
N ARG A 102 -2.49 13.63 -6.41
CA ARG A 102 -1.25 14.35 -6.10
C ARG A 102 -0.13 13.36 -5.83
N ASN A 103 1.09 13.72 -6.21
CA ASN A 103 2.27 12.87 -6.03
C ASN A 103 2.70 12.66 -4.57
N GLU A 104 2.24 13.48 -3.63
CA GLU A 104 2.61 13.45 -2.21
C GLU A 104 1.86 12.39 -1.40
N GLY A 105 0.89 11.68 -2.00
CA GLY A 105 0.07 10.68 -1.32
C GLY A 105 0.80 9.36 -1.06
N SER A 106 0.24 8.52 -0.17
CA SER A 106 0.71 7.15 0.00
C SER A 106 0.18 6.25 -1.12
N TRP A 107 1.09 5.74 -1.96
CA TRP A 107 0.75 4.81 -3.03
C TRP A 107 0.44 3.40 -2.48
N THR A 108 1.15 2.96 -1.43
CA THR A 108 0.94 1.64 -0.80
C THR A 108 -0.16 1.64 0.27
N PHE A 109 -0.97 2.68 0.36
CA PHE A 109 -2.01 2.83 1.40
C PHE A 109 -1.48 2.73 2.84
N GLY A 110 -0.19 2.88 3.05
CA GLY A 110 0.47 2.76 4.36
C GLY A 110 1.16 1.42 4.60
N SER A 111 1.17 0.49 3.64
CA SER A 111 1.98 -0.72 3.75
C SER A 111 3.48 -0.39 3.59
N PRO A 112 4.37 -0.95 4.43
CA PRO A 112 5.82 -0.82 4.27
C PRO A 112 6.41 -1.78 3.23
N SER A 113 5.60 -2.64 2.60
CA SER A 113 6.05 -3.59 1.58
C SER A 113 5.14 -3.54 0.37
N VAL A 114 5.73 -3.43 -0.81
CA VAL A 114 5.02 -3.47 -2.10
C VAL A 114 4.66 -4.92 -2.44
N LEU A 115 5.62 -5.83 -2.31
CA LEU A 115 5.41 -7.24 -2.67
C LEU A 115 4.36 -7.92 -1.79
N MET A 116 4.36 -7.66 -0.47
CA MET A 116 3.34 -8.18 0.44
C MET A 116 1.93 -7.76 0.02
N MET A 117 1.81 -6.55 -0.55
CA MET A 117 0.52 -6.02 -0.98
C MET A 117 0.09 -6.59 -2.34
N PHE A 118 1.02 -6.74 -3.29
CA PHE A 118 0.69 -7.03 -4.68
C PHE A 118 0.83 -8.51 -5.08
N HIS A 119 1.56 -9.35 -4.33
CA HIS A 119 1.57 -10.78 -4.60
C HIS A 119 0.27 -11.44 -4.17
N ARG A 120 -0.61 -11.62 -5.15
CA ARG A 120 -2.01 -12.02 -4.95
C ARG A 120 -2.22 -13.52 -4.99
N THR A 121 -1.51 -14.22 -5.86
CA THR A 121 -1.73 -15.63 -6.13
C THR A 121 -0.42 -16.41 -6.12
N PRO A 122 -0.30 -17.49 -5.33
CA PRO A 122 0.89 -18.34 -5.37
C PRO A 122 1.18 -18.83 -6.80
N GLY A 123 2.46 -18.78 -7.21
CA GLY A 123 2.92 -19.21 -8.53
C GLY A 123 2.78 -18.17 -9.65
N THR A 124 2.24 -16.97 -9.40
CA THR A 124 2.08 -15.91 -10.41
C THR A 124 3.09 -14.76 -10.29
N LEU A 125 4.06 -14.86 -9.39
CA LEU A 125 4.98 -13.77 -9.06
C LEU A 125 5.67 -13.15 -10.29
N GLU A 126 6.24 -13.97 -11.19
CA GLU A 126 6.93 -13.47 -12.37
C GLU A 126 5.99 -12.69 -13.32
N LYS A 127 4.74 -13.17 -13.45
CA LYS A 127 3.71 -12.47 -14.22
C LYS A 127 3.35 -11.14 -13.58
N GLU A 128 3.17 -11.12 -12.26
CA GLU A 128 2.84 -9.91 -11.49
C GLU A 128 3.96 -8.87 -11.57
N LEU A 129 5.23 -9.31 -11.48
CA LEU A 129 6.41 -8.45 -11.65
C LEU A 129 6.48 -7.85 -13.06
N ALA A 130 6.27 -8.67 -14.08
CA ALA A 130 6.27 -8.21 -15.47
C ALA A 130 5.16 -7.18 -15.72
N GLU A 131 3.96 -7.45 -15.23
CA GLU A 131 2.80 -6.56 -15.35
C GLU A 131 3.04 -5.22 -14.61
N MET A 132 3.60 -5.28 -13.39
CA MET A 132 3.95 -4.08 -12.61
C MET A 132 4.97 -3.20 -13.37
N ASN A 133 6.04 -3.81 -13.88
CA ASN A 133 7.07 -3.08 -14.63
C ASN A 133 6.52 -2.44 -15.92
N ASP A 134 5.56 -3.08 -16.57
CA ASP A 134 4.96 -2.57 -17.81
C ASP A 134 3.91 -1.48 -17.55
N CYS A 135 3.07 -1.60 -16.53
CA CYS A 135 1.96 -0.68 -16.30
C CYS A 135 2.34 0.61 -15.56
N MET A 136 3.29 0.55 -14.63
CA MET A 136 3.60 1.70 -13.77
C MET A 136 4.11 2.94 -14.53
N PRO A 137 4.90 2.85 -15.61
CA PRO A 137 5.26 4.02 -16.41
C PRO A 137 4.06 4.80 -16.96
N HIS A 138 2.98 4.12 -17.34
CA HIS A 138 1.73 4.78 -17.76
C HIS A 138 1.10 5.60 -16.63
N TYR A 139 1.07 5.01 -15.43
CA TYR A 139 0.55 5.66 -14.24
C TYR A 139 1.40 6.88 -13.83
N TYR A 140 2.72 6.74 -13.75
CA TYR A 140 3.63 7.82 -13.33
C TYR A 140 3.53 9.05 -14.22
N LYS A 141 3.44 8.84 -15.54
CA LYS A 141 3.26 9.93 -16.51
C LYS A 141 2.01 10.76 -16.22
N LEU A 142 0.92 10.10 -15.85
CA LEU A 142 -0.37 10.75 -15.62
C LEU A 142 -0.53 11.33 -14.22
N THR A 143 0.28 10.89 -13.25
CA THR A 143 0.16 11.28 -11.84
C THR A 143 1.37 12.05 -11.31
N GLN A 144 2.20 12.58 -12.22
CA GLN A 144 3.40 13.36 -11.87
C GLN A 144 4.35 12.60 -10.92
N GLY A 145 4.50 11.29 -11.15
CA GLY A 145 5.43 10.44 -10.41
C GLY A 145 4.90 9.86 -9.10
N HIS A 146 3.58 9.96 -8.81
CA HIS A 146 3.02 9.33 -7.61
C HIS A 146 3.35 7.83 -7.55
N GLY A 147 4.01 7.39 -6.49
CA GLY A 147 4.45 6.01 -6.29
C GLY A 147 5.66 5.57 -7.14
N GLN A 148 6.35 6.49 -7.80
CA GLN A 148 7.49 6.18 -8.68
C GLN A 148 8.59 5.42 -7.92
N GLY A 149 9.04 4.31 -8.51
CA GLY A 149 9.99 3.38 -7.91
C GLY A 149 9.35 2.13 -7.29
N ALA A 150 8.02 2.07 -7.18
CA ALA A 150 7.32 0.92 -6.59
C ALA A 150 7.63 -0.39 -7.35
N GLU A 151 7.75 -0.37 -8.67
CA GLU A 151 8.11 -1.52 -9.50
C GLU A 151 9.53 -2.05 -9.18
N LEU A 152 10.45 -1.14 -8.90
CA LEU A 152 11.82 -1.50 -8.52
C LEU A 152 11.85 -2.10 -7.11
N VAL A 153 11.09 -1.54 -6.18
CA VAL A 153 10.96 -2.09 -4.82
C VAL A 153 10.35 -3.48 -4.87
N MET A 154 9.25 -3.69 -5.60
CA MET A 154 8.63 -5.02 -5.71
C MET A 154 9.60 -6.04 -6.31
N SER A 155 10.35 -5.67 -7.35
CA SER A 155 11.35 -6.52 -7.98
C SER A 155 12.51 -6.83 -7.03
N SER A 156 12.92 -5.84 -6.22
CA SER A 156 13.97 -6.00 -5.20
C SER A 156 13.53 -6.94 -4.07
N GLU A 157 12.30 -6.79 -3.57
CA GLU A 157 11.72 -7.68 -2.55
C GLU A 157 11.61 -9.12 -3.07
N ALA A 158 11.24 -9.31 -4.34
CA ALA A 158 11.21 -10.64 -4.98
C ALA A 158 12.61 -11.25 -5.11
N ALA A 159 13.60 -10.47 -5.52
CA ALA A 159 14.99 -10.91 -5.59
C ALA A 159 15.52 -11.33 -4.20
N PHE A 160 15.15 -10.57 -3.16
CA PHE A 160 15.50 -10.90 -1.78
C PHE A 160 14.93 -12.26 -1.35
N LEU A 161 13.65 -12.52 -1.61
CA LEU A 161 13.00 -13.80 -1.26
C LEU A 161 13.59 -14.98 -2.03
N GLN A 162 14.18 -14.74 -3.21
CA GLN A 162 14.89 -15.73 -4.00
C GLN A 162 16.36 -15.90 -3.59
N GLY A 163 16.84 -15.20 -2.56
CA GLY A 163 18.24 -15.24 -2.09
C GLY A 163 19.23 -14.49 -2.99
N ARG A 164 18.76 -13.71 -3.97
CA ARG A 164 19.57 -12.93 -4.91
C ARG A 164 19.95 -11.57 -4.31
N PHE A 165 20.73 -11.58 -3.22
CA PHE A 165 21.02 -10.37 -2.43
C PHE A 165 21.78 -9.28 -3.19
N ALA A 166 22.68 -9.65 -4.12
CA ALA A 166 23.36 -8.67 -4.97
C ALA A 166 22.36 -7.92 -5.89
N ASP A 167 21.44 -8.65 -6.53
CA ASP A 167 20.38 -8.05 -7.36
C ASP A 167 19.46 -7.18 -6.50
N THR A 168 19.13 -7.62 -5.28
CA THR A 168 18.37 -6.84 -4.31
C THR A 168 19.00 -5.48 -4.05
N SER A 169 20.30 -5.45 -3.76
CA SER A 169 21.03 -4.19 -3.52
C SER A 169 21.02 -3.28 -4.74
N ILE A 170 21.29 -3.81 -5.94
CA ILE A 170 21.29 -3.03 -7.19
C ILE A 170 19.91 -2.41 -7.45
N LEU A 171 18.84 -3.19 -7.27
CA LEU A 171 17.47 -2.70 -7.48
C LEU A 171 17.08 -1.66 -6.44
N LEU A 172 17.49 -1.82 -5.17
CA LEU A 172 17.29 -0.83 -4.11
C LEU A 172 17.99 0.50 -4.43
N GLU A 173 19.26 0.47 -4.88
CA GLU A 173 19.98 1.68 -5.29
C GLU A 173 19.23 2.41 -6.40
N ARG A 174 18.75 1.70 -7.39
CA ARG A 174 17.95 2.27 -8.49
C ARG A 174 16.63 2.84 -7.99
N ALA A 175 15.97 2.18 -7.04
CA ALA A 175 14.74 2.68 -6.43
C ALA A 175 14.99 4.00 -5.69
N TYR A 176 16.01 4.05 -4.82
CA TYR A 176 16.38 5.28 -4.11
C TYR A 176 16.72 6.44 -5.05
N ALA A 177 17.46 6.18 -6.14
CA ALA A 177 17.76 7.19 -7.15
C ALA A 177 16.48 7.77 -7.78
N ARG A 178 15.53 6.91 -8.14
CA ARG A 178 14.23 7.32 -8.70
C ARG A 178 13.38 8.12 -7.69
N ILE A 179 13.38 7.71 -6.44
CA ILE A 179 12.64 8.36 -5.36
C ILE A 179 13.19 9.76 -5.10
N ALA A 180 14.50 9.94 -5.12
CA ALA A 180 15.16 11.22 -4.91
C ALA A 180 14.76 12.26 -5.95
N GLU A 181 14.47 11.84 -7.19
CA GLU A 181 14.01 12.74 -8.27
C GLU A 181 12.61 13.33 -8.00
N ASN A 182 11.74 12.62 -7.29
CA ASN A 182 10.31 12.94 -7.17
C ASN A 182 9.77 13.01 -5.75
N GLY A 183 10.61 12.84 -4.72
CA GLY A 183 10.22 12.99 -3.33
C GLY A 183 9.18 11.96 -2.84
N GLN A 184 9.29 10.69 -3.29
CA GLN A 184 8.32 9.64 -2.95
C GLN A 184 8.62 8.99 -1.59
N GLU A 185 8.39 9.70 -0.48
CA GLU A 185 8.70 9.25 0.89
C GLU A 185 8.04 7.90 1.23
N ASN A 186 6.83 7.64 0.77
CA ASN A 186 6.17 6.34 0.99
C ASN A 186 6.98 5.18 0.39
N ILE A 187 7.51 5.36 -0.81
CA ILE A 187 8.31 4.32 -1.49
C ILE A 187 9.71 4.24 -0.85
N ALA A 188 10.27 5.36 -0.39
CA ALA A 188 11.51 5.35 0.40
C ALA A 188 11.37 4.49 1.66
N LEU A 189 10.26 4.62 2.39
CA LEU A 189 9.99 3.79 3.57
C LEU A 189 9.84 2.29 3.21
N CYS A 190 9.34 1.95 2.01
CA CYS A 190 9.35 0.56 1.54
C CYS A 190 10.77 0.07 1.25
N CYS A 191 11.62 0.93 0.67
CA CYS A 191 13.05 0.61 0.52
C CYS A 191 13.72 0.39 1.88
N ASP A 192 13.47 1.25 2.86
CA ASP A 192 14.00 1.15 4.22
C ASP A 192 13.58 -0.18 4.89
N PHE A 193 12.35 -0.62 4.67
CA PHE A 193 11.87 -1.90 5.16
C PHE A 193 12.70 -3.07 4.58
N LEU A 194 12.97 -3.05 3.28
CA LEU A 194 13.76 -4.10 2.64
C LEU A 194 15.25 -4.00 2.98
N GLU A 195 15.81 -2.79 3.01
CA GLU A 195 17.23 -2.57 3.37
C GLU A 195 17.53 -3.10 4.77
N ARG A 196 16.64 -2.80 5.73
CA ARG A 196 16.77 -3.35 7.08
C ARG A 196 16.76 -4.89 7.08
N ARG A 197 15.90 -5.48 6.26
CA ARG A 197 15.82 -6.94 6.11
C ARG A 197 17.08 -7.53 5.49
N LEU A 198 17.61 -6.87 4.47
CA LEU A 198 18.84 -7.24 3.82
C LEU A 198 20.04 -7.18 4.79
N SER A 199 20.10 -6.16 5.65
CA SER A 199 21.17 -6.01 6.65
C SER A 199 21.22 -7.13 7.71
N LEU A 200 20.10 -7.83 7.93
CA LEU A 200 20.07 -9.01 8.81
C LEU A 200 20.62 -10.28 8.14
N CYS A 201 20.67 -10.32 6.82
CA CYS A 201 21.05 -11.49 6.04
C CYS A 201 22.42 -11.33 5.36
N ALA A 202 22.84 -10.08 5.13
CA ALA A 202 24.09 -9.72 4.49
C ALA A 202 24.76 -8.60 5.30
N ASP A 203 26.09 -8.57 5.32
CA ASP A 203 26.86 -7.53 6.01
C ASP A 203 26.79 -6.22 5.19
N THR A 204 25.64 -5.54 5.29
CA THR A 204 25.40 -4.27 4.65
C THR A 204 25.28 -3.16 5.68
N GLN A 205 25.86 -1.99 5.36
CA GLN A 205 25.81 -0.82 6.23
C GLN A 205 24.47 -0.08 6.06
N GLU A 206 23.84 0.29 7.17
CA GLU A 206 22.59 1.09 7.13
C GLU A 206 22.86 2.51 6.58
N ARG A 207 21.98 3.01 5.70
CA ARG A 207 22.11 4.34 5.07
C ARG A 207 21.99 5.47 6.06
N TYR A 208 21.22 5.29 7.13
CA TYR A 208 20.96 6.34 8.12
C TYR A 208 20.62 5.74 9.50
N SER A 209 20.70 6.59 10.51
CA SER A 209 20.25 6.24 11.85
C SER A 209 18.71 6.22 11.92
N PHE A 210 18.13 5.10 12.35
CA PHE A 210 16.68 4.99 12.60
C PHE A 210 16.17 6.02 13.63
N ALA A 211 16.96 6.34 14.63
CA ALA A 211 16.61 7.37 15.62
C ALA A 211 16.53 8.77 15.00
N GLN A 212 17.46 9.10 14.09
CA GLN A 212 17.45 10.37 13.36
C GLN A 212 16.25 10.46 12.40
N LYS A 213 15.99 9.41 11.62
CA LYS A 213 14.84 9.36 10.70
C LYS A 213 13.51 9.50 11.45
N ARG A 214 13.36 8.84 12.59
CA ARG A 214 12.18 8.98 13.45
C ARG A 214 11.96 10.43 13.88
N LYS A 215 13.02 11.09 14.31
CA LYS A 215 12.96 12.51 14.73
C LYS A 215 12.50 13.41 13.58
N GLU A 216 13.03 13.20 12.38
CA GLU A 216 12.64 13.97 11.18
C GLU A 216 11.17 13.77 10.83
N LEU A 217 10.68 12.53 10.85
CA LEU A 217 9.28 12.19 10.60
C LEU A 217 8.34 12.79 11.66
N MET A 218 8.74 12.80 12.92
CA MET A 218 7.98 13.48 13.97
C MET A 218 7.88 14.99 13.74
N GLN A 219 8.94 15.60 13.24
CA GLN A 219 8.97 17.03 12.93
C GLN A 219 8.16 17.39 11.68
N SER A 220 8.03 16.48 10.73
CA SER A 220 7.24 16.67 9.50
C SER A 220 5.73 16.76 9.74
N HIS A 221 5.25 16.42 10.93
CA HIS A 221 3.82 16.30 11.27
C HIS A 221 3.02 15.35 10.36
N ASN A 222 3.69 14.51 9.59
CA ASN A 222 3.04 13.49 8.78
C ASN A 222 2.90 12.19 9.59
N THR A 223 1.78 12.08 10.29
CA THR A 223 1.48 10.92 11.15
C THR A 223 1.45 9.61 10.37
N MET A 224 1.08 9.60 9.09
CA MET A 224 1.06 8.40 8.28
C MET A 224 2.48 7.86 8.04
N TRP A 225 3.41 8.74 7.65
CA TRP A 225 4.81 8.33 7.47
C TRP A 225 5.44 7.85 8.77
N LEU A 226 5.13 8.51 9.88
CA LEU A 226 5.59 8.07 11.20
C LEU A 226 5.06 6.68 11.53
N HIS A 227 3.79 6.38 11.30
CA HIS A 227 3.22 5.06 11.58
C HIS A 227 3.82 3.97 10.69
N ILE A 228 4.08 4.26 9.40
CA ILE A 228 4.78 3.30 8.52
C ILE A 228 6.18 3.04 9.05
N PHE A 229 6.92 4.07 9.40
CA PHE A 229 8.26 3.92 9.96
C PHE A 229 8.25 3.16 11.30
N GLU A 230 7.32 3.47 12.20
CA GLU A 230 7.16 2.73 13.45
C GLU A 230 6.77 1.27 13.22
N SER A 231 6.02 0.96 12.17
CA SER A 231 5.74 -0.44 11.78
C SER A 231 7.00 -1.19 11.34
N ILE A 232 7.90 -0.52 10.62
CA ILE A 232 9.22 -1.06 10.25
C ILE A 232 10.04 -1.37 11.51
N CYS A 233 10.14 -0.39 12.40
CA CYS A 233 10.86 -0.57 13.67
C CYS A 233 10.26 -1.69 14.51
N ALA A 234 8.93 -1.77 14.61
CA ALA A 234 8.22 -2.80 15.36
C ALA A 234 8.53 -4.20 14.83
N TYR A 235 8.42 -4.38 13.51
CA TYR A 235 8.67 -5.67 12.88
C TYR A 235 10.09 -6.16 13.15
N TYR A 236 11.10 -5.32 12.92
CA TYR A 236 12.50 -5.75 13.06
C TYR A 236 12.97 -5.87 14.51
N SER A 237 12.57 -4.98 15.40
CA SER A 237 12.86 -5.13 16.83
C SER A 237 12.26 -6.42 17.38
N ALA A 238 11.04 -6.75 16.98
CA ALA A 238 10.41 -8.01 17.36
C ALA A 238 11.08 -9.23 16.71
N LEU A 239 11.48 -9.14 15.44
CA LEU A 239 12.13 -10.23 14.71
C LEU A 239 13.49 -10.61 15.32
N VAL A 240 14.27 -9.63 15.79
CA VAL A 240 15.58 -9.87 16.44
C VAL A 240 15.48 -10.09 17.95
N GLY A 241 14.28 -10.25 18.49
CA GLY A 241 14.07 -10.58 19.91
C GLY A 241 14.30 -9.41 20.87
N GLN A 242 14.04 -8.18 20.45
CA GLN A 242 14.19 -6.95 21.25
C GLN A 242 12.83 -6.26 21.49
N PRO A 243 11.88 -6.90 22.18
CA PRO A 243 10.51 -6.37 22.34
C PRO A 243 10.48 -5.03 23.10
N GLU A 244 11.48 -4.70 23.90
CA GLU A 244 11.62 -3.42 24.60
C GLU A 244 11.87 -2.25 23.66
N GLN A 245 12.43 -2.50 22.47
CA GLN A 245 12.68 -1.49 21.43
C GLN A 245 11.49 -1.30 20.47
N VAL A 246 10.46 -2.12 20.59
CA VAL A 246 9.24 -1.99 19.80
C VAL A 246 8.55 -0.66 20.14
N PRO A 247 8.19 0.17 19.14
CA PRO A 247 7.46 1.43 19.36
C PRO A 247 6.17 1.23 20.18
N ALA A 248 5.82 2.23 20.99
CA ALA A 248 4.72 2.14 21.95
C ALA A 248 3.40 1.70 21.32
N LEU A 249 3.06 2.22 20.15
CA LEU A 249 1.84 1.88 19.41
C LEU A 249 1.67 0.36 19.24
N PHE A 250 2.72 -0.34 18.83
CA PHE A 250 2.74 -1.78 18.62
C PHE A 250 2.96 -2.55 19.93
N ARG A 251 3.86 -2.06 20.76
CA ARG A 251 4.19 -2.71 22.05
C ARG A 251 2.98 -2.82 22.98
N THR A 252 2.10 -1.82 22.97
CA THR A 252 0.89 -1.76 23.80
C THR A 252 -0.37 -2.20 23.04
N HIS A 253 -0.23 -2.72 21.81
CA HIS A 253 -1.32 -3.24 21.00
C HIS A 253 -2.48 -2.26 20.76
N GLN A 254 -2.14 -1.00 20.46
CA GLN A 254 -3.11 0.07 20.25
C GLN A 254 -3.41 0.33 18.76
N LEU A 255 -3.19 -0.66 17.88
CA LEU A 255 -3.45 -0.51 16.44
C LEU A 255 -4.90 -0.12 16.10
N ALA A 256 -5.85 -0.58 16.91
CA ALA A 256 -7.27 -0.22 16.75
C ALA A 256 -7.55 1.28 16.92
N ALA A 257 -6.67 2.02 17.62
CA ALA A 257 -6.78 3.46 17.79
C ALA A 257 -6.31 4.26 16.55
N VAL A 258 -5.60 3.59 15.61
CA VAL A 258 -5.09 4.20 14.39
C VAL A 258 -6.02 3.88 13.22
N ASN A 259 -6.40 4.90 12.48
CA ASN A 259 -7.26 4.74 11.32
C ASN A 259 -6.45 4.37 10.06
N PHE A 260 -5.86 3.16 10.05
CA PHE A 260 -5.18 2.65 8.85
C PHE A 260 -6.16 2.43 7.70
N LEU A 261 -5.70 2.65 6.48
CA LEU A 261 -6.46 2.30 5.28
C LEU A 261 -6.62 0.77 5.18
N ALA A 262 -7.77 0.32 4.71
CA ALA A 262 -8.07 -1.11 4.64
C ALA A 262 -6.99 -1.96 3.92
N PRO A 263 -6.40 -1.50 2.79
CA PRO A 263 -5.40 -2.28 2.07
C PRO A 263 -4.11 -2.56 2.86
N CYS A 264 -3.71 -1.73 3.84
CA CYS A 264 -2.50 -2.00 4.62
C CYS A 264 -2.76 -2.91 5.84
N ARG A 265 -4.02 -3.18 6.16
CA ARG A 265 -4.39 -3.91 7.38
C ARG A 265 -3.74 -5.31 7.50
N PRO A 266 -3.70 -6.18 6.47
CA PRO A 266 -3.03 -7.47 6.58
C PRO A 266 -1.58 -7.36 7.03
N MET A 267 -0.84 -6.37 6.52
CA MET A 267 0.55 -6.13 6.91
C MET A 267 0.68 -5.63 8.35
N MET A 268 -0.19 -4.73 8.79
CA MET A 268 -0.16 -4.22 10.17
C MET A 268 -0.46 -5.32 11.19
N GLU A 269 -1.44 -6.18 10.90
CA GLU A 269 -1.80 -7.32 11.73
C GLU A 269 -0.68 -8.39 11.81
N LEU A 270 0.02 -8.61 10.67
CA LEU A 270 1.21 -9.47 10.60
C LEU A 270 2.33 -8.94 11.49
N ILE A 271 2.58 -7.63 11.46
CA ILE A 271 3.58 -6.97 12.30
C ILE A 271 3.22 -7.08 13.78
N GLU A 272 1.95 -6.85 14.12
CA GLU A 272 1.48 -7.01 15.50
C GLU A 272 1.62 -8.46 15.99
N ASN A 273 1.37 -9.45 15.13
CA ASN A 273 1.63 -10.85 15.47
C ASN A 273 3.11 -11.12 15.75
N GLN A 274 4.02 -10.51 14.99
CA GLN A 274 5.46 -10.63 15.24
C GLN A 274 5.83 -10.06 16.62
N VAL A 275 5.19 -8.96 17.01
CA VAL A 275 5.37 -8.37 18.36
C VAL A 275 4.85 -9.32 19.45
N TYR A 276 3.67 -9.92 19.29
CA TYR A 276 3.16 -10.93 20.22
C TYR A 276 4.11 -12.12 20.37
N LEU A 277 4.69 -12.61 19.27
CA LEU A 277 5.70 -13.67 19.31
C LEU A 277 6.91 -13.27 20.15
N ALA A 278 7.49 -12.09 19.92
CA ALA A 278 8.63 -11.58 20.65
C ALA A 278 8.35 -11.37 22.16
N GLN A 279 7.10 -11.08 22.50
CA GLN A 279 6.64 -10.94 23.87
C GLN A 279 6.30 -12.28 24.57
N GLY A 280 6.40 -13.40 23.85
CA GLY A 280 6.02 -14.72 24.37
C GLY A 280 4.52 -14.95 24.47
N ALA A 281 3.70 -14.11 23.88
CA ALA A 281 2.24 -14.18 23.93
C ALA A 281 1.67 -15.20 22.92
N TYR A 282 2.22 -16.42 22.89
CA TYR A 282 1.95 -17.45 21.88
C TYR A 282 0.46 -17.83 21.78
N ALA A 283 -0.24 -17.96 22.90
CA ALA A 283 -1.68 -18.24 22.90
C ALA A 283 -2.48 -17.14 22.19
N LYS A 284 -2.01 -15.90 22.25
CA LYS A 284 -2.64 -14.76 21.58
C LYS A 284 -2.46 -14.86 20.05
N VAL A 285 -1.26 -15.22 19.59
CA VAL A 285 -0.96 -15.45 18.15
C VAL A 285 -1.86 -16.55 17.60
N ILE A 286 -1.95 -17.67 18.31
CA ILE A 286 -2.81 -18.80 17.91
C ILE A 286 -4.29 -18.40 17.87
N GLY A 287 -4.78 -17.73 18.91
CA GLY A 287 -6.19 -17.32 18.99
C GLY A 287 -6.62 -16.28 17.92
N ARG A 288 -5.67 -15.55 17.34
CA ARG A 288 -5.94 -14.59 16.24
C ARG A 288 -5.82 -15.21 14.86
N SER A 289 -5.17 -16.37 14.73
CA SER A 289 -4.72 -16.90 13.43
C SER A 289 -5.85 -17.10 12.42
N GLU A 290 -6.97 -17.73 12.84
CA GLU A 290 -8.11 -17.98 11.95
C GLU A 290 -8.68 -16.69 11.35
N GLY A 291 -8.93 -15.68 12.18
CA GLY A 291 -9.43 -14.39 11.72
C GLY A 291 -8.46 -13.66 10.77
N LEU A 292 -7.16 -13.77 11.02
CA LEU A 292 -6.13 -13.15 10.18
C LEU A 292 -5.95 -13.90 8.85
N LEU A 293 -6.00 -15.23 8.86
CA LEU A 293 -5.99 -16.03 7.63
C LEU A 293 -7.22 -15.71 6.78
N HIS A 294 -8.41 -15.63 7.38
CA HIS A 294 -9.62 -15.21 6.67
C HIS A 294 -9.51 -13.81 6.08
N LEU A 295 -8.93 -12.86 6.82
CA LEU A 295 -8.66 -11.51 6.32
C LEU A 295 -7.73 -11.53 5.09
N CYS A 296 -6.60 -12.26 5.17
CA CYS A 296 -5.64 -12.34 4.08
C CYS A 296 -6.22 -13.02 2.84
N GLN A 297 -6.98 -14.10 3.02
CA GLN A 297 -7.67 -14.82 1.94
C GLN A 297 -8.73 -13.94 1.28
N GLY A 298 -9.57 -13.28 2.07
CA GLY A 298 -10.62 -12.38 1.57
C GLY A 298 -10.07 -11.17 0.81
N MET A 299 -8.86 -10.74 1.14
CA MET A 299 -8.18 -9.63 0.48
C MET A 299 -7.13 -10.09 -0.55
N HIS A 300 -6.91 -11.39 -0.72
CA HIS A 300 -5.91 -11.97 -1.63
C HIS A 300 -4.47 -11.53 -1.34
N TYR A 301 -4.03 -11.61 -0.09
CA TYR A 301 -2.67 -11.30 0.34
C TYR A 301 -1.88 -12.59 0.59
N ALA A 302 -1.41 -13.24 -0.50
CA ALA A 302 -0.79 -14.57 -0.43
C ALA A 302 0.45 -14.63 0.47
N LEU A 303 1.35 -13.64 0.41
CA LEU A 303 2.54 -13.61 1.27
C LEU A 303 2.22 -13.31 2.73
N ALA A 304 1.26 -12.42 3.01
CA ALA A 304 0.84 -12.15 4.38
C ALA A 304 0.19 -13.39 5.00
N GLU A 305 -0.63 -14.12 4.23
CA GLU A 305 -1.19 -15.41 4.65
C GLU A 305 -0.09 -16.40 5.03
N LEU A 306 0.92 -16.57 4.17
CA LEU A 306 2.06 -17.45 4.43
C LEU A 306 2.80 -17.07 5.72
N HIS A 307 3.09 -15.77 5.92
CA HIS A 307 3.77 -15.31 7.13
C HIS A 307 2.94 -15.55 8.39
N ILE A 308 1.62 -15.36 8.34
CA ILE A 308 0.74 -15.64 9.49
C ILE A 308 0.71 -17.13 9.80
N ARG A 309 0.73 -18.01 8.81
CA ARG A 309 0.86 -19.47 9.02
C ARG A 309 2.19 -19.80 9.71
N ILE A 310 3.31 -19.25 9.24
CA ILE A 310 4.64 -19.43 9.84
C ILE A 310 4.65 -18.93 11.28
N GLN A 311 4.12 -17.74 11.56
CA GLN A 311 4.04 -17.18 12.91
C GLN A 311 3.19 -18.04 13.84
N THR A 312 2.07 -18.56 13.33
CA THR A 312 1.19 -19.47 14.11
C THR A 312 1.87 -20.80 14.40
N ALA A 313 2.56 -21.37 13.41
CA ALA A 313 3.35 -22.61 13.58
C ALA A 313 4.47 -22.42 14.60
N ALA A 314 5.17 -21.29 14.55
CA ALA A 314 6.19 -20.92 15.54
C ALA A 314 5.58 -20.83 16.95
N ALA A 315 4.41 -20.21 17.10
CA ALA A 315 3.73 -20.11 18.40
C ALA A 315 3.32 -21.50 18.96
N TYR A 316 2.86 -22.42 18.11
CA TYR A 316 2.60 -23.80 18.51
C TYR A 316 3.88 -24.53 18.94
N ALA A 317 4.97 -24.37 18.17
CA ALA A 317 6.24 -24.99 18.50
C ALA A 317 6.79 -24.51 19.85
N MET A 318 6.65 -23.22 20.16
CA MET A 318 7.04 -22.65 21.45
C MET A 318 6.21 -23.12 22.64
N LEU A 319 5.05 -23.74 22.39
CA LEU A 319 4.20 -24.37 23.40
C LEU A 319 4.31 -25.90 23.39
N ASP A 320 5.33 -26.48 22.75
CA ASP A 320 5.54 -27.92 22.59
C ASP A 320 4.38 -28.65 21.88
N LYS A 321 3.65 -27.93 21.02
CA LYS A 321 2.53 -28.44 20.23
C LYS A 321 2.91 -28.65 18.76
N GLY A 322 3.97 -29.41 18.52
CA GLY A 322 4.50 -29.63 17.16
C GLY A 322 3.53 -30.35 16.22
N THR A 323 2.58 -31.11 16.74
CA THR A 323 1.56 -31.80 15.94
C THR A 323 0.59 -30.80 15.27
N GLU A 324 0.26 -29.74 15.98
CA GLU A 324 -0.62 -28.67 15.52
C GLU A 324 0.10 -27.68 14.57
N ALA A 325 1.42 -27.56 14.72
CA ALA A 325 2.24 -26.71 13.85
C ALA A 325 2.39 -27.27 12.41
N LYS A 326 2.55 -28.60 12.27
CA LYS A 326 2.82 -29.25 10.97
C LYS A 326 1.81 -28.94 9.86
N PRO A 327 0.50 -28.92 10.09
CA PRO A 327 -0.48 -28.63 9.02
C PRO A 327 -0.43 -27.19 8.51
N LEU A 328 0.25 -26.28 9.20
CA LEU A 328 0.35 -24.87 8.84
C LEU A 328 1.51 -24.57 7.87
N LEU A 329 2.46 -25.47 7.82
CA LEU A 329 3.68 -25.39 6.99
C LEU A 329 3.55 -26.26 5.73
#